data_caefcfd6d7eee60b24e2fbe9a85affad
#
_entry.id   caefcfd6d7eee60b24e2fbe9a85affad
#
_cell.length_a   1.000
_cell.length_b   1.000
_cell.length_c   1.000
_cell.angle_alpha   90.00
_cell.angle_beta   90.00
_cell.angle_gamma   90.00
#
_symmetry.space_group_name_H-M   'P 1'
#
loop_
_entity.id
_entity.type
_entity.pdbx_description
1 polymer ?
#
loop_
_entity_poly.entity_id
_entity_poly.type
_entity_poly.pdbx_seq_one_letter_code
_entity_poly.pdbx_strand_id
1 'polypeptide(L)'
;MPLAVMALAFAGCRNANKNVEQTPVPETVTDTTPEIIPQEVISTIDFNAMDIDTMSNFKGGEGDIYMKMLVDGKNKFMYCTIPSGSSVGNHTHDTDMEIVYVLQGEATILFDGVEHTYTKGMAHYCQKGHGHSISNKGEEDLVSFNVVAPQ
;
A
#
# COMPACT_ATOMS: atom_id res chain seq x y z
N MET A 1 66.01 -20.65 -4.84
CA MET A 1 66.97 -20.35 -3.75
C MET A 1 66.20 -20.05 -2.52
N PRO A 2 66.42 -20.78 -1.45
CA PRO A 2 65.62 -20.72 -0.21
C PRO A 2 66.29 -19.77 0.79
N LEU A 3 65.60 -19.45 1.85
CA LEU A 3 66.08 -19.18 3.23
C LEU A 3 64.97 -18.49 3.98
N ALA A 4 64.65 -18.67 5.23
CA ALA A 4 65.09 -19.59 6.28
C ALA A 4 64.15 -19.29 7.46
N VAL A 5 63.78 -20.32 8.12
CA VAL A 5 63.10 -20.41 9.42
C VAL A 5 63.86 -19.64 10.50
N MET A 6 63.17 -18.95 11.38
CA MET A 6 63.72 -18.73 12.74
C MET A 6 62.55 -18.76 13.75
N ALA A 7 62.50 -19.85 14.48
CA ALA A 7 61.74 -20.05 15.68
C ALA A 7 62.48 -19.43 16.86
N LEU A 8 61.73 -18.70 17.70
CA LEU A 8 62.23 -18.39 19.05
C LEU A 8 61.15 -18.85 20.05
N ALA A 9 61.47 -19.88 20.78
CA ALA A 9 60.83 -20.29 21.98
C ALA A 9 61.27 -19.43 23.16
N PHE A 10 60.37 -18.95 23.95
CA PHE A 10 60.62 -18.52 25.32
C PHE A 10 59.72 -19.20 26.29
N ALA A 11 60.32 -19.82 27.26
CA ALA A 11 59.71 -20.58 28.35
C ALA A 11 59.21 -19.70 29.46
N GLY A 12 58.08 -20.09 30.03
CA GLY A 12 57.82 -20.18 31.44
C GLY A 12 57.64 -18.91 32.27
N CYS A 13 56.42 -18.76 32.80
CA CYS A 13 56.24 -18.51 34.24
C CYS A 13 54.83 -18.93 34.63
N ARG A 14 54.77 -19.94 35.49
CA ARG A 14 53.56 -20.34 36.24
C ARG A 14 53.29 -19.26 37.26
N ASN A 15 52.04 -18.73 37.27
CA ASN A 15 51.55 -18.09 38.48
C ASN A 15 50.14 -18.59 38.74
N ALA A 16 50.04 -19.30 39.85
CA ALA A 16 48.77 -19.78 40.39
C ALA A 16 47.99 -18.59 40.92
N ASN A 17 46.74 -18.43 40.48
CA ASN A 17 45.84 -17.58 41.19
C ASN A 17 44.41 -18.15 41.20
N LYS A 18 44.04 -18.57 42.35
CA LYS A 18 42.75 -18.67 43.04
C LYS A 18 41.49 -18.66 42.18
N ASN A 19 40.79 -19.79 42.26
CA ASN A 19 39.38 -19.96 41.94
C ASN A 19 38.56 -18.87 42.67
N VAL A 20 37.93 -18.00 41.92
CA VAL A 20 36.75 -17.28 42.37
C VAL A 20 35.58 -18.00 41.73
N GLU A 21 34.83 -18.72 42.56
CA GLU A 21 33.58 -19.39 42.27
C GLU A 21 32.56 -18.30 42.00
N GLN A 22 32.29 -17.99 40.73
CA GLN A 22 31.19 -17.14 40.32
C GLN A 22 29.93 -17.98 40.31
N THR A 23 29.08 -17.77 41.30
CA THR A 23 27.70 -18.25 41.28
C THR A 23 26.96 -17.66 40.06
N PRO A 24 26.30 -18.49 39.24
CA PRO A 24 25.50 -17.96 38.12
C PRO A 24 24.30 -17.21 38.67
N VAL A 25 24.19 -15.93 38.37
CA VAL A 25 22.97 -15.17 38.57
C VAL A 25 21.95 -15.68 37.56
N PRO A 26 20.75 -16.10 37.96
CA PRO A 26 19.73 -16.49 37.00
C PRO A 26 19.28 -15.24 36.24
N GLU A 27 19.68 -15.16 34.97
CA GLU A 27 19.06 -14.24 34.05
C GLU A 27 17.61 -14.68 33.84
N THR A 28 16.68 -13.98 34.47
CA THR A 28 15.28 -14.03 34.10
C THR A 28 15.16 -13.33 32.75
N VAL A 29 15.33 -14.08 31.69
CA VAL A 29 14.93 -13.67 30.34
C VAL A 29 13.41 -13.60 30.38
N THR A 30 12.88 -12.39 30.58
CA THR A 30 11.48 -12.14 30.28
C THR A 30 11.35 -12.23 28.77
N ASP A 31 10.81 -13.35 28.29
CA ASP A 31 10.39 -13.52 26.90
C ASP A 31 9.26 -12.51 26.64
N THR A 32 9.66 -11.33 26.15
CA THR A 32 8.75 -10.31 25.62
C THR A 32 8.58 -10.50 24.13
N THR A 33 8.28 -11.74 23.73
CA THR A 33 7.77 -11.96 22.37
C THR A 33 6.47 -11.16 22.28
N PRO A 34 6.38 -10.15 21.40
CA PRO A 34 5.16 -9.40 21.28
C PRO A 34 4.04 -10.36 20.88
N GLU A 35 2.96 -10.37 21.67
CA GLU A 35 1.76 -11.13 21.37
C GLU A 35 1.26 -10.67 20.01
N ILE A 36 1.37 -11.52 18.99
CA ILE A 36 0.82 -11.26 17.66
C ILE A 36 -0.69 -11.39 17.83
N ILE A 37 -1.37 -10.25 18.01
CA ILE A 37 -2.83 -10.20 17.95
C ILE A 37 -3.18 -10.60 16.52
N PRO A 38 -3.94 -11.71 16.31
CA PRO A 38 -4.35 -12.09 14.97
C PRO A 38 -5.15 -10.94 14.37
N GLN A 39 -4.62 -10.33 13.30
CA GLN A 39 -5.39 -9.36 12.53
C GLN A 39 -6.53 -10.12 11.85
N GLU A 40 -7.75 -9.59 11.94
CA GLU A 40 -8.89 -10.17 11.24
C GLU A 40 -8.58 -10.21 9.74
N VAL A 41 -8.65 -11.40 9.16
CA VAL A 41 -8.35 -11.58 7.73
C VAL A 41 -9.63 -11.32 6.94
N ILE A 42 -9.64 -10.23 6.18
CA ILE A 42 -10.70 -9.92 5.22
C ILE A 42 -10.46 -10.75 3.96
N SER A 43 -11.31 -11.75 3.70
CA SER A 43 -11.21 -12.61 2.52
C SER A 43 -12.23 -12.29 1.43
N THR A 44 -13.25 -11.48 1.74
CA THR A 44 -14.36 -11.15 0.84
C THR A 44 -14.79 -9.70 1.04
N ILE A 45 -14.99 -8.99 -0.06
CA ILE A 45 -15.57 -7.65 -0.06
C ILE A 45 -16.90 -7.73 -0.79
N ASP A 46 -18.01 -7.61 -0.05
CA ASP A 46 -19.36 -7.58 -0.63
C ASP A 46 -19.86 -6.13 -0.73
N PHE A 47 -19.66 -5.50 -1.87
CA PHE A 47 -20.14 -4.15 -2.12
C PHE A 47 -21.68 -4.05 -2.13
N ASN A 48 -22.43 -5.17 -2.28
CA ASN A 48 -23.88 -5.12 -2.22
C ASN A 48 -24.39 -4.89 -0.81
N ALA A 49 -23.62 -5.31 0.20
CA ALA A 49 -23.94 -5.12 1.61
C ALA A 49 -23.50 -3.75 2.17
N MET A 50 -22.83 -2.91 1.36
CA MET A 50 -22.33 -1.61 1.80
C MET A 50 -23.31 -0.49 1.49
N ASP A 51 -23.37 0.50 2.38
CA ASP A 51 -24.05 1.76 2.13
C ASP A 51 -23.34 2.55 1.01
N ILE A 52 -24.09 3.44 0.38
CA ILE A 52 -23.59 4.32 -0.67
C ILE A 52 -23.27 5.68 -0.06
N ASP A 53 -22.03 6.11 -0.22
CA ASP A 53 -21.62 7.48 0.05
C ASP A 53 -21.81 8.34 -1.20
N THR A 54 -22.47 9.51 -1.05
CA THR A 54 -22.56 10.51 -2.11
C THR A 54 -21.53 11.59 -1.88
N MET A 55 -20.70 11.82 -2.88
CA MET A 55 -19.66 12.84 -2.84
C MET A 55 -19.90 13.89 -3.92
N SER A 56 -20.29 15.10 -3.51
CA SER A 56 -20.52 16.22 -4.43
C SER A 56 -19.20 16.94 -4.71
N ASN A 57 -18.95 17.23 -5.98
CA ASN A 57 -17.74 17.93 -6.47
C ASN A 57 -16.43 17.31 -5.95
N PHE A 58 -16.37 16.00 -5.95
CA PHE A 58 -15.24 15.26 -5.36
C PHE A 58 -13.91 15.64 -5.99
N LYS A 59 -12.93 15.99 -5.15
CA LYS A 59 -11.61 16.49 -5.58
C LYS A 59 -11.67 17.74 -6.48
N GLY A 60 -12.73 18.52 -6.41
CA GLY A 60 -12.96 19.68 -7.28
C GLY A 60 -13.49 19.31 -8.66
N GLY A 61 -14.08 18.14 -8.81
CA GLY A 61 -14.81 17.73 -10.01
C GLY A 61 -16.20 18.34 -10.06
N GLU A 62 -17.02 17.83 -10.97
CA GLU A 62 -18.38 18.30 -11.23
C GLU A 62 -19.41 17.22 -10.83
N GLY A 63 -20.58 17.67 -10.35
CA GLY A 63 -21.71 16.82 -10.02
C GLY A 63 -21.48 15.91 -8.82
N ASP A 64 -22.31 14.88 -8.72
CA ASP A 64 -22.23 13.88 -7.66
C ASP A 64 -21.62 12.59 -8.19
N ILE A 65 -20.85 11.94 -7.34
CA ILE A 65 -20.42 10.55 -7.55
C ILE A 65 -20.90 9.69 -6.39
N TYR A 66 -21.12 8.42 -6.64
CA TYR A 66 -21.59 7.46 -5.66
C TYR A 66 -20.50 6.41 -5.43
N MET A 67 -20.19 6.16 -4.17
CA MET A 67 -19.07 5.29 -3.82
C MET A 67 -19.44 4.33 -2.69
N LYS A 68 -19.04 3.09 -2.84
CA LYS A 68 -18.98 2.10 -1.75
C LYS A 68 -17.52 1.79 -1.51
N MET A 69 -17.03 1.93 -0.28
CA MET A 69 -15.60 1.85 -0.01
C MET A 69 -15.29 1.01 1.22
N LEU A 70 -14.37 0.06 1.08
CA LEU A 70 -13.67 -0.60 2.18
C LEU A 70 -12.29 0.00 2.33
N VAL A 71 -11.92 0.33 3.57
CA VAL A 71 -10.57 0.75 3.93
C VAL A 71 -9.93 -0.31 4.81
N ASP A 72 -8.78 -0.84 4.40
CA ASP A 72 -7.96 -1.77 5.15
C ASP A 72 -6.54 -1.19 5.29
N GLY A 73 -6.25 -0.63 6.44
CA GLY A 73 -5.03 0.10 6.69
C GLY A 73 -4.88 1.32 5.76
N LYS A 74 -3.95 1.24 4.81
CA LYS A 74 -3.76 2.27 3.78
C LYS A 74 -4.38 1.90 2.43
N ASN A 75 -4.89 0.68 2.30
CA ASN A 75 -5.53 0.23 1.08
C ASN A 75 -6.99 0.68 1.05
N LYS A 76 -7.47 1.07 -0.12
CA LYS A 76 -8.88 1.41 -0.36
C LYS A 76 -9.38 0.59 -1.55
N PHE A 77 -10.51 -0.04 -1.35
CA PHE A 77 -11.22 -0.79 -2.39
C PHE A 77 -12.57 -0.11 -2.60
N MET A 78 -12.81 0.36 -3.81
CA MET A 78 -13.94 1.22 -4.09
C MET A 78 -14.76 0.69 -5.27
N TYR A 79 -16.07 0.70 -5.14
CA TYR A 79 -17.01 0.53 -6.24
C TYR A 79 -17.66 1.89 -6.49
N CYS A 80 -17.32 2.50 -7.63
CA CYS A 80 -17.67 3.86 -7.95
C CYS A 80 -18.70 3.90 -9.08
N THR A 81 -19.69 4.79 -8.96
CA THR A 81 -20.60 5.17 -10.03
C THR A 81 -20.47 6.66 -10.26
N ILE A 82 -20.15 7.05 -11.48
CA ILE A 82 -20.02 8.44 -11.93
C ILE A 82 -21.11 8.66 -12.99
N PRO A 83 -22.21 9.39 -12.66
CA PRO A 83 -23.27 9.70 -13.60
C PRO A 83 -22.77 10.51 -14.80
N SER A 84 -23.56 10.51 -15.88
CA SER A 84 -23.30 11.36 -17.05
C SER A 84 -23.09 12.82 -16.66
N GLY A 85 -22.03 13.44 -17.14
CA GLY A 85 -21.64 14.82 -16.86
C GLY A 85 -20.95 15.03 -15.50
N SER A 86 -20.82 13.99 -14.67
CA SER A 86 -20.11 14.07 -13.38
C SER A 86 -18.63 13.70 -13.55
N SER A 87 -17.81 14.13 -12.56
CA SER A 87 -16.36 13.86 -12.59
C SER A 87 -15.72 13.84 -11.20
N VAL A 88 -14.60 13.14 -11.10
CA VAL A 88 -13.59 13.30 -10.07
C VAL A 88 -12.58 14.32 -10.57
N GLY A 89 -12.34 15.38 -9.82
CA GLY A 89 -11.40 16.44 -10.19
C GLY A 89 -9.95 15.97 -10.19
N ASN A 90 -9.09 16.79 -10.77
CA ASN A 90 -7.67 16.48 -10.91
C ASN A 90 -6.98 16.41 -9.55
N HIS A 91 -6.28 15.31 -9.27
CA HIS A 91 -5.54 15.10 -8.04
C HIS A 91 -4.30 14.23 -8.28
N THR A 92 -3.34 14.33 -7.36
CA THR A 92 -2.06 13.63 -7.43
C THR A 92 -1.98 12.54 -6.37
N HIS A 93 -1.34 11.42 -6.71
CA HIS A 93 -1.05 10.30 -5.83
C HIS A 93 0.38 10.42 -5.27
N ASP A 94 0.58 11.16 -4.17
CA ASP A 94 1.92 11.45 -3.64
C ASP A 94 2.55 10.27 -2.88
N THR A 95 1.74 9.39 -2.31
CA THR A 95 2.20 8.28 -1.43
C THR A 95 1.62 6.93 -1.79
N ASP A 96 0.76 6.89 -2.80
CA ASP A 96 0.02 5.71 -3.21
C ASP A 96 -0.10 5.66 -4.75
N MET A 97 -0.70 4.60 -5.23
CA MET A 97 -1.11 4.45 -6.63
C MET A 97 -2.60 4.21 -6.70
N GLU A 98 -3.22 4.42 -7.86
CA GLU A 98 -4.61 4.02 -8.12
C GLU A 98 -4.73 3.19 -9.39
N ILE A 99 -5.53 2.12 -9.30
CA ILE A 99 -6.05 1.37 -10.45
C ILE A 99 -7.54 1.69 -10.57
N VAL A 100 -7.98 2.07 -11.77
CA VAL A 100 -9.39 2.29 -12.12
C VAL A 100 -9.77 1.29 -13.20
N TYR A 101 -10.51 0.24 -12.85
CA TYR A 101 -10.98 -0.78 -13.78
C TYR A 101 -12.43 -0.51 -14.18
N VAL A 102 -12.69 -0.29 -15.48
CA VAL A 102 -14.02 0.06 -16.00
C VAL A 102 -14.89 -1.20 -16.12
N LEU A 103 -16.02 -1.19 -15.40
CA LEU A 103 -17.02 -2.26 -15.38
C LEU A 103 -18.17 -1.98 -16.35
N GLN A 104 -18.53 -0.69 -16.52
CA GLN A 104 -19.60 -0.24 -17.39
C GLN A 104 -19.33 1.19 -17.84
N GLY A 105 -19.85 1.56 -19.02
CA GLY A 105 -19.71 2.89 -19.59
C GLY A 105 -18.32 3.18 -20.12
N GLU A 106 -18.01 4.48 -20.20
CA GLU A 106 -16.74 4.98 -20.73
C GLU A 106 -16.16 6.04 -19.79
N ALA A 107 -14.89 5.88 -19.41
CA ALA A 107 -14.16 6.84 -18.62
C ALA A 107 -13.27 7.70 -19.55
N THR A 108 -13.41 9.01 -19.46
CA THR A 108 -12.44 9.96 -19.98
C THR A 108 -11.50 10.35 -18.85
N ILE A 109 -10.22 10.00 -18.95
CA ILE A 109 -9.22 10.25 -17.93
C ILE A 109 -8.17 11.21 -18.48
N LEU A 110 -7.99 12.35 -17.82
CA LEU A 110 -6.87 13.25 -18.05
C LEU A 110 -5.72 12.79 -17.15
N PHE A 111 -4.67 12.23 -17.74
CA PHE A 111 -3.50 11.71 -17.02
C PHE A 111 -2.27 12.51 -17.45
N ASP A 112 -1.64 13.19 -16.47
CA ASP A 112 -0.49 14.08 -16.71
C ASP A 112 -0.71 15.07 -17.87
N GLY A 113 -1.92 15.58 -18.01
CA GLY A 113 -2.27 16.54 -19.06
C GLY A 113 -2.64 15.94 -20.42
N VAL A 114 -2.66 14.61 -20.55
CA VAL A 114 -3.08 13.90 -21.77
C VAL A 114 -4.41 13.17 -21.52
N GLU A 115 -5.38 13.41 -22.39
CA GLU A 115 -6.69 12.76 -22.31
C GLU A 115 -6.66 11.37 -22.94
N HIS A 116 -7.20 10.38 -22.22
CA HIS A 116 -7.34 9.01 -22.65
C HIS A 116 -8.76 8.51 -22.41
N THR A 117 -9.22 7.61 -23.27
CA THR A 117 -10.52 6.96 -23.16
C THR A 117 -10.37 5.51 -22.73
N TYR A 118 -11.12 5.10 -21.70
CA TYR A 118 -11.14 3.74 -21.20
C TYR A 118 -12.56 3.22 -21.25
N THR A 119 -12.75 2.06 -21.89
CA THR A 119 -14.03 1.39 -22.01
C THR A 119 -14.06 0.15 -21.12
N LYS A 120 -15.23 -0.47 -20.99
CA LYS A 120 -15.43 -1.72 -20.23
C LYS A 120 -14.33 -2.75 -20.49
N GLY A 121 -13.73 -3.25 -19.41
CA GLY A 121 -12.64 -4.23 -19.44
C GLY A 121 -11.25 -3.63 -19.50
N MET A 122 -11.13 -2.30 -19.67
CA MET A 122 -9.85 -1.59 -19.61
C MET A 122 -9.57 -1.09 -18.20
N ALA A 123 -8.29 -0.95 -17.86
CA ALA A 123 -7.84 -0.36 -16.61
C ALA A 123 -6.91 0.81 -16.86
N HIS A 124 -7.11 1.90 -16.11
CA HIS A 124 -6.14 2.97 -15.96
C HIS A 124 -5.28 2.68 -14.73
N TYR A 125 -3.99 2.99 -14.82
CA TYR A 125 -3.04 2.88 -13.72
C TYR A 125 -2.36 4.23 -13.50
N CYS A 126 -2.70 4.89 -12.40
CA CYS A 126 -2.04 6.10 -11.93
C CYS A 126 -0.98 5.72 -10.91
N GLN A 127 0.28 5.87 -11.28
CA GLN A 127 1.42 5.58 -10.40
C GLN A 127 1.63 6.70 -9.39
N LYS A 128 2.34 6.40 -8.33
CA LYS A 128 2.80 7.40 -7.37
C LYS A 128 3.57 8.52 -8.06
N GLY A 129 3.29 9.77 -7.66
CA GLY A 129 3.88 10.99 -8.21
C GLY A 129 3.15 11.54 -9.44
N HIS A 130 2.16 10.82 -9.95
CA HIS A 130 1.36 11.23 -11.11
C HIS A 130 -0.03 11.73 -10.71
N GLY A 131 -0.65 12.49 -11.57
CA GLY A 131 -1.97 13.07 -11.36
C GLY A 131 -2.96 12.70 -12.44
N HIS A 132 -4.23 12.58 -12.05
CA HIS A 132 -5.32 12.34 -12.98
C HIS A 132 -6.65 12.98 -12.54
N SER A 133 -7.57 13.06 -13.48
CA SER A 133 -9.01 13.27 -13.26
C SER A 133 -9.78 12.22 -14.02
N ILE A 134 -11.02 11.94 -13.58
CA ILE A 134 -11.90 10.93 -14.19
C ILE A 134 -13.22 11.61 -14.50
N SER A 135 -13.66 11.61 -15.75
CA SER A 135 -14.90 12.23 -16.19
C SER A 135 -15.77 11.22 -16.93
N ASN A 136 -17.06 11.27 -16.68
CA ASN A 136 -18.05 10.60 -17.51
C ASN A 136 -18.62 11.58 -18.54
N LYS A 137 -18.15 11.52 -19.77
CA LYS A 137 -18.65 12.32 -20.91
C LYS A 137 -19.71 11.55 -21.73
N GLY A 138 -19.99 10.28 -21.37
CA GLY A 138 -20.98 9.44 -22.03
C GLY A 138 -22.41 9.70 -21.53
N GLU A 139 -23.36 8.98 -22.09
CA GLU A 139 -24.78 9.10 -21.73
C GLU A 139 -25.20 8.14 -20.59
N GLU A 140 -24.53 6.99 -20.47
CA GLU A 140 -24.76 6.01 -19.40
C GLU A 140 -23.82 6.22 -18.22
N ASP A 141 -24.19 5.68 -17.06
CA ASP A 141 -23.34 5.72 -15.88
C ASP A 141 -22.00 5.01 -16.14
N LEU A 142 -20.91 5.68 -15.80
CA LEU A 142 -19.61 5.05 -15.67
C LEU A 142 -19.53 4.31 -14.34
N VAL A 143 -19.33 3.00 -14.39
CA VAL A 143 -19.11 2.17 -13.20
C VAL A 143 -17.70 1.62 -13.23
N SER A 144 -16.99 1.76 -12.13
CA SER A 144 -15.61 1.28 -12.00
C SER A 144 -15.34 0.62 -10.66
N PHE A 145 -14.39 -0.31 -10.67
CA PHE A 145 -13.74 -0.82 -9.47
C PHE A 145 -12.36 -0.20 -9.35
N ASN A 146 -12.13 0.48 -8.23
CA ASN A 146 -10.90 1.21 -8.01
C ASN A 146 -10.14 0.64 -6.81
N VAL A 147 -8.82 0.61 -6.91
CA VAL A 147 -7.93 0.24 -5.80
C VAL A 147 -6.89 1.33 -5.61
N VAL A 148 -6.83 1.89 -4.41
CA VAL A 148 -5.73 2.77 -3.99
C VAL A 148 -4.88 2.02 -2.98
N ALA A 149 -3.57 1.94 -3.23
CA ALA A 149 -2.63 1.24 -2.36
C ALA A 149 -1.30 2.00 -2.25
N PRO A 150 -0.58 1.90 -1.12
CA PRO A 150 0.74 2.50 -0.97
C PRO A 150 1.73 2.02 -2.05
N GLN A 151 2.56 2.94 -2.52
CA GLN A 151 3.60 2.65 -3.48
C GLN A 151 4.93 3.32 -3.07
#